data_53b8ffd427b062800e18f2b4144fdbea
#
_entry.id   53b8ffd427b062800e18f2b4144fdbea
#
_cell.length_a   1.000
_cell.length_b   1.000
_cell.length_c   1.000
_cell.angle_alpha   90.00
_cell.angle_beta   90.00
_cell.angle_gamma   90.00
#
_symmetry.space_group_name_H-M   'P 1'
#
loop_
_entity.id
_entity.type
_entity.pdbx_description
1 polymer ?
#
loop_
_entity_poly.entity_id
_entity_poly.type
_entity_poly.pdbx_seq_one_letter_code
_entity_poly.pdbx_strand_id
1 'polypeptide(L)'
;MVSNFDFLKKDFPVLSNFGEMAEKYCYSDSNSCLMKLGMIGETIVNLMFTYDRIAFPHDNTAVARIDKLSREGLLTSDLVAILHGLRKVRNKAVHENYASIADDKTFLPMAHSLCEWFMQTYGDWNYSHKDFVMPEENTVLGTVDKEAEEKKESELTKLAEQMAAAAPIIEQTERKKQAYKAANQRPKTEAETRFLIDEQLRMVGWDADTENLRYSKGTRPTKGRNLAIAEYPTNSKVGNRGYADYALFVGEKLVGIIEAKAIHKDIPSVIDYQGKDYPRCIRKEDEKYVIDTWGEFKVPFTFATNGRPYLEQYKTKSGIWFLDLRKPDNSPMALRGWMSPDGMEELLAADIEGKNKNLKEMSYDLLTDKDGLNLRPYQLNAIRAAEEAVISGNVLGMIYRFLKTERFRRILFLVDRTALGEQAQDVFEEVKMEDLLTLDDIYNIKGLEDKTIDKETRIHISTVQGMVKRIMYNDGETMPAVSDYDLLIIDEAHRGYILDKEMGEDEALYRDQREYQ
;
A
#
# COMPACT_ATOMS: atom_id res chain seq x y z
N MET A 1 8.34 -2.55 -37.85
CA MET A 1 7.30 -3.02 -36.91
C MET A 1 6.40 -1.83 -36.57
N VAL A 2 5.10 -1.99 -36.46
CA VAL A 2 4.20 -0.92 -36.00
C VAL A 2 4.42 -0.79 -34.49
N SER A 3 4.62 0.44 -33.99
CA SER A 3 4.84 0.67 -32.54
C SER A 3 3.59 0.33 -31.74
N ASN A 4 3.75 -0.22 -30.54
CA ASN A 4 2.63 -0.42 -29.61
C ASN A 4 1.92 0.90 -29.25
N PHE A 5 2.61 2.03 -29.36
CA PHE A 5 2.09 3.37 -29.05
C PHE A 5 1.43 4.09 -30.26
N ASP A 6 1.29 3.43 -31.39
CA ASP A 6 0.70 4.02 -32.61
C ASP A 6 -0.74 4.50 -32.42
N PHE A 7 -1.50 3.91 -31.48
CA PHE A 7 -2.87 4.33 -31.18
C PHE A 7 -2.98 5.76 -30.63
N LEU A 8 -1.87 6.31 -30.13
CA LEU A 8 -1.79 7.68 -29.61
C LEU A 8 -1.54 8.74 -30.69
N LYS A 9 -1.13 8.34 -31.90
CA LYS A 9 -0.63 9.29 -32.94
C LYS A 9 -1.59 10.42 -33.26
N LYS A 10 -2.89 10.11 -33.27
CA LYS A 10 -3.92 11.09 -33.64
C LYS A 10 -4.22 12.08 -32.52
N ASP A 11 -4.41 11.57 -31.30
CA ASP A 11 -4.94 12.35 -30.19
C ASP A 11 -3.82 12.85 -29.25
N PHE A 12 -2.74 12.08 -29.13
CA PHE A 12 -1.61 12.36 -28.24
C PHE A 12 -0.25 12.10 -28.92
N PRO A 13 0.08 12.83 -30.00
CA PRO A 13 1.30 12.55 -30.80
C PRO A 13 2.61 12.62 -30.02
N VAL A 14 2.70 13.43 -28.96
CA VAL A 14 3.87 13.51 -28.08
C VAL A 14 4.08 12.20 -27.31
N LEU A 15 3.02 11.59 -26.76
CA LEU A 15 3.10 10.32 -26.04
C LEU A 15 3.43 9.17 -27.00
N SER A 16 2.87 9.19 -28.23
CA SER A 16 3.23 8.23 -29.26
C SER A 16 4.73 8.31 -29.60
N ASN A 17 5.28 9.52 -29.75
CA ASN A 17 6.69 9.73 -30.05
C ASN A 17 7.59 9.20 -28.93
N PHE A 18 7.28 9.52 -27.66
CA PHE A 18 8.07 9.02 -26.53
C PHE A 18 8.02 7.50 -26.43
N GLY A 19 6.83 6.88 -26.61
CA GLY A 19 6.67 5.43 -26.61
C GLY A 19 7.45 4.75 -27.74
N GLU A 20 7.36 5.25 -28.96
CA GLU A 20 8.11 4.75 -30.11
C GLU A 20 9.64 4.82 -29.88
N MET A 21 10.12 5.93 -29.30
CA MET A 21 11.54 6.06 -28.98
C MET A 21 11.97 5.16 -27.83
N ALA A 22 11.14 4.99 -26.79
CA ALA A 22 11.41 4.05 -25.72
C ALA A 22 11.54 2.60 -26.24
N GLU A 23 10.64 2.17 -27.14
CA GLU A 23 10.74 0.86 -27.80
C GLU A 23 12.05 0.69 -28.59
N LYS A 24 12.46 1.72 -29.32
CA LYS A 24 13.72 1.71 -30.06
C LYS A 24 14.95 1.60 -29.16
N TYR A 25 14.92 2.25 -28.00
CA TYR A 25 16.06 2.27 -27.08
C TYR A 25 16.12 1.08 -26.13
N CYS A 26 15.05 0.32 -25.94
CA CYS A 26 14.88 -0.72 -24.92
C CYS A 26 16.07 -1.70 -24.79
N TYR A 27 16.72 -2.07 -25.89
CA TYR A 27 17.86 -3.00 -25.85
C TYR A 27 19.20 -2.35 -26.23
N SER A 28 19.19 -1.17 -26.82
CA SER A 28 20.38 -0.52 -27.38
C SER A 28 20.92 0.61 -26.52
N ASP A 29 20.04 1.35 -25.84
CA ASP A 29 20.36 2.47 -24.96
C ASP A 29 19.33 2.56 -23.83
N SER A 30 19.46 1.68 -22.85
CA SER A 30 18.54 1.58 -21.73
C SER A 30 18.40 2.90 -20.95
N ASN A 31 19.47 3.69 -20.81
CA ASN A 31 19.38 4.98 -20.16
C ASN A 31 18.38 5.91 -20.90
N SER A 32 18.51 6.03 -22.23
CA SER A 32 17.56 6.79 -23.05
C SER A 32 16.15 6.21 -23.01
N CYS A 33 15.98 4.87 -22.96
CA CYS A 33 14.69 4.23 -22.80
C CYS A 33 14.00 4.70 -21.51
N LEU A 34 14.67 4.55 -20.35
CA LEU A 34 14.13 4.96 -19.04
C LEU A 34 13.82 6.46 -18.98
N MET A 35 14.62 7.30 -19.65
CA MET A 35 14.33 8.73 -19.77
C MET A 35 13.01 8.97 -20.51
N LYS A 36 12.79 8.32 -21.67
CA LYS A 36 11.55 8.49 -22.46
C LYS A 36 10.33 7.96 -21.70
N LEU A 37 10.46 6.83 -21.01
CA LEU A 37 9.40 6.29 -20.15
C LEU A 37 8.98 7.26 -19.04
N GLY A 38 9.94 7.89 -18.38
CA GLY A 38 9.65 8.92 -17.38
C GLY A 38 9.02 10.18 -17.98
N MET A 39 9.40 10.56 -19.20
CA MET A 39 8.77 11.68 -19.93
C MET A 39 7.31 11.39 -20.26
N ILE A 40 6.95 10.15 -20.57
CA ILE A 40 5.54 9.74 -20.73
C ILE A 40 4.75 10.04 -19.45
N GLY A 41 5.22 9.58 -18.29
CA GLY A 41 4.52 9.81 -17.02
C GLY A 41 4.38 11.30 -16.69
N GLU A 42 5.45 12.08 -16.85
CA GLU A 42 5.42 13.53 -16.59
C GLU A 42 4.47 14.26 -17.54
N THR A 43 4.48 13.91 -18.82
CA THR A 43 3.61 14.52 -19.83
C THR A 43 2.14 14.21 -19.53
N ILE A 44 1.80 12.96 -19.20
CA ILE A 44 0.44 12.57 -18.79
C ILE A 44 -0.03 13.42 -17.62
N VAL A 45 0.76 13.51 -16.55
CA VAL A 45 0.44 14.33 -15.37
C VAL A 45 0.19 15.79 -15.76
N ASN A 46 1.05 16.40 -16.55
CA ASN A 46 0.90 17.80 -16.96
C ASN A 46 -0.35 18.03 -17.84
N LEU A 47 -0.62 17.12 -18.76
CA LEU A 47 -1.81 17.19 -19.61
C LEU A 47 -3.09 17.06 -18.78
N MET A 48 -3.13 16.20 -17.75
CA MET A 48 -4.27 16.09 -16.84
C MET A 48 -4.61 17.43 -16.18
N PHE A 49 -3.61 18.13 -15.65
CA PHE A 49 -3.81 19.49 -15.10
C PHE A 49 -4.41 20.44 -16.12
N THR A 50 -3.96 20.35 -17.37
CA THR A 50 -4.43 21.23 -18.44
C THR A 50 -5.84 20.87 -18.90
N TYR A 51 -6.16 19.59 -19.11
CA TYR A 51 -7.48 19.14 -19.53
C TYR A 51 -8.57 19.48 -18.50
N ASP A 52 -8.30 19.22 -17.22
CA ASP A 52 -9.28 19.38 -16.14
C ASP A 52 -9.23 20.76 -15.49
N ARG A 53 -8.40 21.69 -16.02
CA ARG A 53 -8.24 23.08 -15.50
C ARG A 53 -7.89 23.14 -14.01
N ILE A 54 -7.12 22.16 -13.53
CA ILE A 54 -6.66 22.10 -12.15
C ILE A 54 -5.46 23.03 -11.99
N ALA A 55 -5.44 23.85 -10.94
CA ALA A 55 -4.29 24.69 -10.63
C ALA A 55 -3.12 23.79 -10.15
N PHE A 56 -1.89 24.09 -10.60
CA PHE A 56 -0.71 23.39 -10.11
C PHE A 56 -0.53 23.58 -8.59
N PRO A 57 0.04 22.59 -7.88
CA PRO A 57 0.34 22.75 -6.45
C PRO A 57 1.40 23.84 -6.24
N HIS A 58 1.42 24.45 -5.05
CA HIS A 58 2.38 25.50 -4.70
C HIS A 58 3.82 24.99 -4.77
N ASP A 59 4.05 23.80 -4.20
CA ASP A 59 5.27 23.02 -4.43
C ASP A 59 5.14 22.26 -5.75
N ASN A 60 5.60 22.85 -6.82
CA ASN A 60 5.39 22.36 -8.19
C ASN A 60 6.33 21.19 -8.56
N THR A 61 6.64 20.31 -7.61
CA THR A 61 7.40 19.09 -7.84
C THR A 61 6.56 18.01 -8.54
N ALA A 62 7.22 17.06 -9.20
CA ALA A 62 6.53 15.94 -9.83
C ALA A 62 5.74 15.08 -8.79
N VAL A 63 6.26 14.95 -7.57
CA VAL A 63 5.57 14.27 -6.46
C VAL A 63 4.29 15.00 -6.11
N ALA A 64 4.38 16.32 -5.80
CA ALA A 64 3.23 17.11 -5.41
C ALA A 64 2.13 17.17 -6.50
N ARG A 65 2.52 17.09 -7.79
CA ARG A 65 1.55 17.01 -8.89
C ARG A 65 0.80 15.69 -8.90
N ILE A 66 1.51 14.54 -8.78
CA ILE A 66 0.89 13.22 -8.72
C ILE A 66 -0.04 13.13 -7.51
N ASP A 67 0.42 13.56 -6.33
CA ASP A 67 -0.37 13.55 -5.10
C ASP A 67 -1.63 14.41 -5.21
N LYS A 68 -1.53 15.57 -5.85
CA LYS A 68 -2.69 16.43 -6.07
C LYS A 68 -3.73 15.74 -6.97
N LEU A 69 -3.33 15.14 -8.08
CA LEU A 69 -4.26 14.40 -8.96
C LEU A 69 -4.88 13.19 -8.26
N SER A 70 -4.13 12.53 -7.38
CA SER A 70 -4.64 11.45 -6.53
C SER A 70 -5.70 11.97 -5.56
N ARG A 71 -5.44 13.09 -4.86
CA ARG A 71 -6.43 13.74 -3.96
C ARG A 71 -7.69 14.18 -4.70
N GLU A 72 -7.54 14.65 -5.93
CA GLU A 72 -8.67 14.98 -6.79
C GLU A 72 -9.45 13.73 -7.28
N GLY A 73 -9.06 12.51 -6.91
CA GLY A 73 -9.73 11.27 -7.31
C GLY A 73 -9.62 10.93 -8.79
N LEU A 74 -8.61 11.46 -9.47
CA LEU A 74 -8.34 11.20 -10.88
C LEU A 74 -7.38 10.04 -11.10
N LEU A 75 -6.63 9.62 -10.07
CA LEU A 75 -5.67 8.54 -10.09
C LEU A 75 -6.00 7.49 -9.03
N THR A 76 -6.03 6.23 -9.40
CA THR A 76 -6.06 5.10 -8.47
C THR A 76 -4.68 4.82 -7.90
N SER A 77 -4.59 4.13 -6.76
CA SER A 77 -3.31 3.85 -6.08
C SER A 77 -2.29 3.12 -6.94
N ASP A 78 -2.73 2.23 -7.84
CA ASP A 78 -1.86 1.53 -8.77
C ASP A 78 -1.29 2.47 -9.86
N LEU A 79 -2.09 3.40 -10.37
CA LEU A 79 -1.61 4.42 -11.32
C LEU A 79 -0.63 5.39 -10.67
N VAL A 80 -0.88 5.78 -9.42
CA VAL A 80 0.05 6.58 -8.60
C VAL A 80 1.39 5.85 -8.46
N ALA A 81 1.37 4.55 -8.13
CA ALA A 81 2.58 3.74 -7.99
C ALA A 81 3.37 3.65 -9.31
N ILE A 82 2.68 3.45 -10.45
CA ILE A 82 3.32 3.43 -11.77
C ILE A 82 3.97 4.78 -12.09
N LEU A 83 3.25 5.89 -11.89
CA LEU A 83 3.78 7.25 -12.13
C LEU A 83 5.00 7.55 -11.27
N HIS A 84 4.97 7.17 -9.99
CA HIS A 84 6.15 7.28 -9.13
C HIS A 84 7.30 6.36 -9.55
N GLY A 85 7.00 5.15 -10.01
CA GLY A 85 8.00 4.25 -10.58
C GLY A 85 8.71 4.85 -11.78
N LEU A 86 7.96 5.32 -12.77
CA LEU A 86 8.48 5.99 -13.97
C LEU A 86 9.33 7.22 -13.61
N ARG A 87 8.87 8.03 -12.65
CA ARG A 87 9.63 9.19 -12.13
C ARG A 87 10.95 8.77 -11.48
N LYS A 88 10.93 7.73 -10.62
CA LYS A 88 12.11 7.24 -9.90
C LYS A 88 13.17 6.73 -10.88
N VAL A 89 12.80 5.90 -11.87
CA VAL A 89 13.76 5.36 -12.85
C VAL A 89 14.30 6.44 -13.75
N ARG A 90 13.48 7.43 -14.17
CA ARG A 90 13.96 8.59 -14.92
C ARG A 90 14.98 9.41 -14.13
N ASN A 91 14.71 9.69 -12.86
CA ASN A 91 15.64 10.43 -12.01
C ASN A 91 16.99 9.72 -11.90
N LYS A 92 17.00 8.41 -11.71
CA LYS A 92 18.24 7.61 -11.73
C LYS A 92 18.93 7.68 -13.09
N ALA A 93 18.19 7.57 -14.19
CA ALA A 93 18.75 7.66 -15.53
C ALA A 93 19.42 9.02 -15.77
N VAL A 94 18.78 10.13 -15.36
CA VAL A 94 19.30 11.50 -15.55
C VAL A 94 20.47 11.81 -14.62
N HIS A 95 20.39 11.47 -13.34
CA HIS A 95 21.36 11.94 -12.34
C HIS A 95 22.48 10.94 -12.06
N GLU A 96 22.24 9.64 -12.28
CA GLU A 96 23.18 8.56 -11.96
C GLU A 96 23.68 7.84 -13.21
N ASN A 97 23.28 8.29 -14.40
CA ASN A 97 23.55 7.58 -15.68
C ASN A 97 23.12 6.10 -15.62
N TYR A 98 22.01 5.84 -14.90
CA TYR A 98 21.49 4.50 -14.66
C TYR A 98 20.94 3.88 -15.95
N ALA A 99 21.25 2.60 -16.18
CA ALA A 99 20.73 1.81 -17.29
C ALA A 99 20.41 0.39 -16.79
N SER A 100 19.25 -0.15 -17.15
CA SER A 100 18.80 -1.47 -16.75
C SER A 100 17.78 -2.02 -17.75
N ILE A 101 18.19 -3.00 -18.55
CA ILE A 101 17.29 -3.69 -19.50
C ILE A 101 16.15 -4.40 -18.75
N ALA A 102 16.37 -4.82 -17.50
CA ALA A 102 15.31 -5.41 -16.67
C ALA A 102 14.22 -4.39 -16.34
N ASP A 103 14.62 -3.16 -15.98
CA ASP A 103 13.68 -2.07 -15.75
C ASP A 103 12.99 -1.63 -17.04
N ASP A 104 13.69 -1.61 -18.17
CA ASP A 104 13.07 -1.32 -19.47
C ASP A 104 11.94 -2.32 -19.76
N LYS A 105 12.19 -3.62 -19.60
CA LYS A 105 11.22 -4.69 -19.80
C LYS A 105 10.02 -4.60 -18.82
N THR A 106 10.26 -4.06 -17.64
CA THR A 106 9.23 -3.90 -16.61
C THR A 106 8.39 -2.65 -16.87
N PHE A 107 9.03 -1.49 -17.11
CA PHE A 107 8.32 -0.22 -17.21
C PHE A 107 7.73 0.08 -18.59
N LEU A 108 8.26 -0.50 -19.67
CA LEU A 108 7.74 -0.25 -21.01
C LEU A 108 6.28 -0.75 -21.18
N PRO A 109 5.91 -1.98 -20.78
CA PRO A 109 4.51 -2.42 -20.79
C PRO A 109 3.62 -1.61 -19.83
N MET A 110 4.16 -1.18 -18.68
CA MET A 110 3.41 -0.35 -17.73
C MET A 110 3.11 1.04 -18.30
N ALA A 111 4.09 1.66 -18.98
CA ALA A 111 3.89 2.93 -19.65
C ALA A 111 2.87 2.82 -20.80
N HIS A 112 2.89 1.72 -21.56
CA HIS A 112 1.87 1.44 -22.57
C HIS A 112 0.47 1.35 -21.93
N SER A 113 0.31 0.54 -20.90
CA SER A 113 -0.95 0.38 -20.17
C SER A 113 -1.45 1.69 -19.53
N LEU A 114 -0.53 2.53 -19.01
CA LEU A 114 -0.83 3.88 -18.53
C LEU A 114 -1.35 4.78 -19.68
N CYS A 115 -0.73 4.68 -20.86
CA CYS A 115 -1.17 5.41 -22.05
C CYS A 115 -2.55 4.96 -22.54
N GLU A 116 -2.88 3.67 -22.49
CA GLU A 116 -4.21 3.17 -22.82
C GLU A 116 -5.27 3.69 -21.84
N TRP A 117 -4.96 3.68 -20.53
CA TRP A 117 -5.81 4.32 -19.54
C TRP A 117 -6.02 5.82 -19.82
N PHE A 118 -4.94 6.52 -20.19
CA PHE A 118 -5.02 7.94 -20.53
C PHE A 118 -5.86 8.18 -21.80
N MET A 119 -5.72 7.33 -22.81
CA MET A 119 -6.58 7.35 -24.01
C MET A 119 -8.06 7.17 -23.64
N GLN A 120 -8.38 6.18 -22.82
CA GLN A 120 -9.76 5.89 -22.39
C GLN A 120 -10.34 6.96 -21.47
N THR A 121 -9.51 7.82 -20.87
CA THR A 121 -9.96 8.85 -19.94
C THR A 121 -10.03 10.23 -20.60
N TYR A 122 -9.03 10.59 -21.42
CA TYR A 122 -8.85 11.93 -21.99
C TYR A 122 -9.01 11.98 -23.52
N GLY A 123 -9.02 10.83 -24.18
CA GLY A 123 -9.22 10.70 -25.63
C GLY A 123 -10.51 9.97 -25.95
N ASP A 124 -10.40 8.81 -26.60
CA ASP A 124 -11.54 7.96 -26.97
C ASP A 124 -11.95 7.05 -25.80
N TRP A 125 -13.07 7.34 -25.17
CA TRP A 125 -13.62 6.57 -24.06
C TRP A 125 -14.03 5.14 -24.40
N ASN A 126 -14.20 4.86 -25.71
CA ASN A 126 -14.55 3.53 -26.23
C ASN A 126 -13.30 2.78 -26.76
N TYR A 127 -12.10 3.33 -26.55
CA TYR A 127 -10.87 2.66 -26.96
C TYR A 127 -10.78 1.27 -26.31
N SER A 128 -10.51 0.26 -27.13
CA SER A 128 -10.35 -1.13 -26.68
C SER A 128 -8.88 -1.45 -26.45
N HIS A 129 -8.60 -2.06 -25.32
CA HIS A 129 -7.25 -2.51 -24.97
C HIS A 129 -6.63 -3.40 -26.05
N LYS A 130 -5.31 -3.27 -26.24
CA LYS A 130 -4.48 -4.11 -27.10
C LYS A 130 -3.34 -4.70 -26.32
N ASP A 131 -3.05 -5.98 -26.57
CA ASP A 131 -1.91 -6.64 -25.94
C ASP A 131 -0.61 -5.97 -26.36
N PHE A 132 0.24 -5.70 -25.37
CA PHE A 132 1.58 -5.17 -25.59
C PHE A 132 2.50 -6.27 -26.12
N VAL A 133 3.22 -5.98 -27.20
CA VAL A 133 4.22 -6.89 -27.79
C VAL A 133 5.62 -6.32 -27.52
N MET A 134 6.43 -7.06 -26.75
CA MET A 134 7.80 -6.62 -26.46
C MET A 134 8.62 -6.47 -27.75
N PRO A 135 9.37 -5.37 -27.93
CA PRO A 135 10.27 -5.20 -29.08
C PRO A 135 11.29 -6.34 -29.20
N GLU A 136 11.73 -6.65 -30.41
CA GLU A 136 12.78 -7.66 -30.64
C GLU A 136 14.18 -7.12 -30.30
N GLU A 137 15.04 -7.96 -29.70
CA GLU A 137 16.41 -7.57 -29.28
C GLU A 137 17.32 -7.12 -30.42
N ASN A 138 17.03 -7.50 -31.66
CA ASN A 138 17.86 -7.23 -32.84
C ASN A 138 17.44 -5.97 -33.62
N THR A 139 16.71 -5.06 -33.04
CA THR A 139 16.33 -3.81 -33.72
C THR A 139 17.57 -2.93 -33.84
N VAL A 140 18.23 -2.95 -35.03
CA VAL A 140 19.35 -2.07 -35.33
C VAL A 140 18.84 -0.63 -35.44
N LEU A 141 19.19 0.20 -34.47
CA LEU A 141 18.95 1.64 -34.58
C LEU A 141 19.81 2.24 -35.68
N GLY A 142 19.18 2.89 -36.65
CA GLY A 142 19.88 3.91 -37.45
C GLY A 142 20.37 5.02 -36.51
N THR A 143 21.43 5.75 -36.93
CA THR A 143 21.92 6.92 -36.20
C THR A 143 20.77 7.89 -35.94
N VAL A 144 20.40 8.09 -34.67
CA VAL A 144 19.37 9.04 -34.27
C VAL A 144 20.04 10.41 -34.14
N ASP A 145 19.54 11.39 -34.88
CA ASP A 145 19.95 12.78 -34.73
C ASP A 145 19.26 13.36 -33.49
N LYS A 146 20.03 13.46 -32.40
CA LYS A 146 19.51 13.88 -31.07
C LYS A 146 18.96 15.32 -31.12
N GLU A 147 19.58 16.24 -31.87
CA GLU A 147 19.09 17.62 -31.95
C GLU A 147 17.76 17.70 -32.70
N ALA A 148 17.60 16.94 -33.78
CA ALA A 148 16.34 16.85 -34.52
C ALA A 148 15.21 16.19 -33.66
N GLU A 149 15.56 15.18 -32.84
CA GLU A 149 14.64 14.51 -31.90
C GLU A 149 14.15 15.49 -30.84
N GLU A 150 15.06 16.18 -30.12
CA GLU A 150 14.72 17.15 -29.07
C GLU A 150 13.84 18.31 -29.60
N LYS A 151 14.14 18.80 -30.82
CA LYS A 151 13.32 19.82 -31.45
C LYS A 151 11.90 19.32 -31.72
N LYS A 152 11.80 18.13 -32.32
CA LYS A 152 10.48 17.47 -32.57
C LYS A 152 9.68 17.27 -31.28
N GLU A 153 10.31 16.80 -30.21
CA GLU A 153 9.67 16.61 -28.91
C GLU A 153 9.17 17.92 -28.32
N SER A 154 9.95 18.99 -28.39
CA SER A 154 9.54 20.32 -27.96
C SER A 154 8.32 20.84 -28.73
N GLU A 155 8.31 20.65 -30.05
CA GLU A 155 7.18 21.05 -30.91
C GLU A 155 5.92 20.25 -30.57
N LEU A 156 6.04 18.90 -30.40
CA LEU A 156 4.93 18.02 -30.06
C LEU A 156 4.38 18.29 -28.66
N THR A 157 5.23 18.62 -27.69
CA THR A 157 4.81 18.98 -26.33
C THR A 157 3.97 20.25 -26.33
N LYS A 158 4.42 21.30 -27.03
CA LYS A 158 3.65 22.55 -27.18
C LYS A 158 2.30 22.31 -27.87
N LEU A 159 2.29 21.47 -28.91
CA LEU A 159 1.06 21.11 -29.59
C LEU A 159 0.09 20.38 -28.66
N ALA A 160 0.55 19.41 -27.86
CA ALA A 160 -0.26 18.68 -26.91
C ALA A 160 -0.87 19.59 -25.83
N GLU A 161 -0.09 20.53 -25.29
CA GLU A 161 -0.58 21.54 -24.36
C GLU A 161 -1.65 22.44 -24.97
N GLN A 162 -1.46 22.87 -26.21
CA GLN A 162 -2.46 23.67 -26.95
C GLN A 162 -3.76 22.88 -27.20
N MET A 163 -3.65 21.61 -27.59
CA MET A 163 -4.79 20.71 -27.79
C MET A 163 -5.55 20.51 -26.48
N ALA A 164 -4.85 20.24 -25.40
CA ALA A 164 -5.45 20.07 -24.06
C ALA A 164 -6.12 21.37 -23.59
N ALA A 165 -5.48 22.52 -23.82
CA ALA A 165 -6.05 23.83 -23.48
C ALA A 165 -7.28 24.19 -24.32
N ALA A 166 -7.40 23.70 -25.53
CA ALA A 166 -8.55 23.92 -26.42
C ALA A 166 -9.66 22.89 -26.24
N ALA A 167 -9.40 21.79 -25.53
CA ALA A 167 -10.36 20.72 -25.34
C ALA A 167 -11.61 21.18 -24.55
N PRO A 168 -12.79 20.62 -24.83
CA PRO A 168 -13.99 20.86 -24.05
C PRO A 168 -13.77 20.49 -22.59
N ILE A 169 -14.31 21.32 -21.69
CA ILE A 169 -14.30 21.02 -20.27
C ILE A 169 -15.35 19.93 -20.03
N ILE A 170 -14.91 18.81 -19.46
CA ILE A 170 -15.78 17.74 -19.00
C ILE A 170 -16.04 17.94 -17.52
N GLU A 171 -17.26 17.69 -17.08
CA GLU A 171 -17.60 17.77 -15.66
C GLU A 171 -16.70 16.83 -14.84
N GLN A 172 -16.18 17.34 -13.72
CA GLN A 172 -15.17 16.66 -12.91
C GLN A 172 -15.66 15.30 -12.41
N THR A 173 -16.93 15.19 -12.02
CA THR A 173 -17.57 13.95 -11.59
C THR A 173 -17.61 12.90 -12.71
N GLU A 174 -17.89 13.33 -13.94
CA GLU A 174 -17.90 12.42 -15.10
C GLU A 174 -16.49 11.97 -15.47
N ARG A 175 -15.51 12.89 -15.44
CA ARG A 175 -14.10 12.57 -15.66
C ARG A 175 -13.60 11.53 -14.66
N LYS A 176 -13.89 11.72 -13.37
CA LYS A 176 -13.50 10.80 -12.30
C LYS A 176 -14.13 9.41 -12.48
N LYS A 177 -15.42 9.34 -12.79
CA LYS A 177 -16.09 8.05 -13.10
C LYS A 177 -15.41 7.32 -14.27
N GLN A 178 -15.07 8.04 -15.32
CA GLN A 178 -14.41 7.45 -16.48
C GLN A 178 -12.98 7.00 -16.16
N ALA A 179 -12.20 7.83 -15.44
CA ALA A 179 -10.85 7.49 -15.00
C ALA A 179 -10.83 6.21 -14.14
N TYR A 180 -11.75 6.12 -13.18
CA TYR A 180 -11.90 4.95 -12.32
C TYR A 180 -12.35 3.70 -13.11
N LYS A 181 -13.33 3.85 -14.01
CA LYS A 181 -13.78 2.75 -14.88
C LYS A 181 -12.62 2.22 -15.73
N ALA A 182 -11.89 3.10 -16.39
CA ALA A 182 -10.75 2.74 -17.23
C ALA A 182 -9.64 2.04 -16.41
N ALA A 183 -9.32 2.57 -15.21
CA ALA A 183 -8.33 1.97 -14.33
C ALA A 183 -8.70 0.55 -13.87
N ASN A 184 -9.98 0.31 -13.55
CA ASN A 184 -10.45 -1.02 -13.13
C ASN A 184 -10.52 -2.04 -14.29
N GLN A 185 -10.74 -1.58 -15.51
CA GLN A 185 -10.78 -2.44 -16.69
C GLN A 185 -9.39 -2.73 -17.26
N ARG A 186 -8.38 -1.97 -16.85
CA ARG A 186 -7.01 -2.11 -17.32
C ARG A 186 -6.45 -3.50 -16.95
N PRO A 187 -5.97 -4.28 -17.91
CA PRO A 187 -5.27 -5.52 -17.62
C PRO A 187 -3.93 -5.21 -16.95
N LYS A 188 -3.56 -5.99 -15.96
CA LYS A 188 -2.25 -5.90 -15.30
C LYS A 188 -1.40 -7.10 -15.70
N THR A 189 -0.15 -6.83 -16.06
CA THR A 189 0.83 -7.89 -16.32
C THR A 189 1.32 -8.49 -15.01
N GLU A 190 1.94 -9.68 -15.07
CA GLU A 190 2.59 -10.28 -13.92
C GLU A 190 3.72 -9.40 -13.38
N ALA A 191 4.51 -8.79 -14.27
CA ALA A 191 5.57 -7.87 -13.90
C ALA A 191 5.03 -6.63 -13.17
N GLU A 192 3.91 -6.07 -13.64
CA GLU A 192 3.25 -4.96 -12.96
C GLU A 192 2.72 -5.37 -11.58
N THR A 193 2.11 -6.54 -11.46
CA THR A 193 1.61 -7.04 -10.17
C THR A 193 2.76 -7.19 -9.17
N ARG A 194 3.89 -7.74 -9.59
CA ARG A 194 5.10 -7.87 -8.76
C ARG A 194 5.69 -6.51 -8.38
N PHE A 195 5.75 -5.58 -9.32
CA PHE A 195 6.19 -4.19 -9.04
C PHE A 195 5.31 -3.53 -7.97
N LEU A 196 3.98 -3.67 -8.07
CA LEU A 196 3.05 -3.11 -7.09
C LEU A 196 3.23 -3.74 -5.71
N ILE A 197 3.44 -5.06 -5.64
CA ILE A 197 3.72 -5.76 -4.38
C ILE A 197 5.05 -5.27 -3.79
N ASP A 198 6.11 -5.13 -4.59
CA ASP A 198 7.40 -4.61 -4.15
C ASP A 198 7.28 -3.20 -3.56
N GLU A 199 6.56 -2.28 -4.23
CA GLU A 199 6.35 -0.92 -3.71
C GLU A 199 5.56 -0.96 -2.39
N GLN A 200 4.49 -1.75 -2.31
CA GLN A 200 3.69 -1.89 -1.08
C GLN A 200 4.50 -2.47 0.09
N LEU A 201 5.34 -3.46 -0.16
CA LEU A 201 6.22 -4.05 0.85
C LEU A 201 7.28 -3.04 1.34
N ARG A 202 7.87 -2.26 0.42
CA ARG A 202 8.83 -1.20 0.77
C ARG A 202 8.20 -0.12 1.65
N MET A 203 6.95 0.26 1.39
CA MET A 203 6.23 1.24 2.20
C MET A 203 6.12 0.87 3.68
N VAL A 204 6.10 -0.43 3.99
CA VAL A 204 5.98 -0.92 5.37
C VAL A 204 7.30 -1.45 5.93
N GLY A 205 8.43 -1.19 5.27
CA GLY A 205 9.77 -1.44 5.82
C GLY A 205 10.44 -2.75 5.39
N TRP A 206 9.91 -3.46 4.37
CA TRP A 206 10.60 -4.59 3.76
C TRP A 206 11.57 -4.11 2.67
N ASP A 207 12.72 -4.73 2.58
CA ASP A 207 13.58 -4.67 1.39
C ASP A 207 12.99 -5.60 0.33
N ALA A 208 12.28 -5.06 -0.65
CA ALA A 208 11.63 -5.78 -1.73
C ALA A 208 12.05 -5.26 -3.09
N ASP A 209 12.50 -6.15 -3.96
CA ASP A 209 12.87 -5.87 -5.34
C ASP A 209 12.91 -7.20 -6.09
N THR A 210 11.83 -7.51 -6.81
CA THR A 210 11.68 -8.78 -7.52
C THR A 210 12.82 -9.05 -8.50
N GLU A 211 13.41 -8.01 -9.09
CA GLU A 211 14.50 -8.17 -10.05
C GLU A 211 15.86 -8.39 -9.38
N ASN A 212 16.17 -7.64 -8.32
CA ASN A 212 17.51 -7.66 -7.72
C ASN A 212 17.61 -8.52 -6.46
N LEU A 213 16.53 -8.63 -5.67
CA LEU A 213 16.46 -9.43 -4.45
C LEU A 213 15.82 -10.80 -4.71
N ARG A 214 16.36 -11.51 -5.69
CA ARG A 214 15.89 -12.82 -6.16
C ARG A 214 16.82 -13.93 -5.67
N TYR A 215 16.24 -15.06 -5.27
CA TYR A 215 17.05 -16.22 -4.82
C TYR A 215 18.05 -16.69 -5.87
N SER A 216 17.66 -16.72 -7.16
CA SER A 216 18.51 -17.14 -8.28
C SER A 216 19.70 -16.20 -8.53
N LYS A 217 19.61 -14.93 -8.11
CA LYS A 217 20.71 -13.94 -8.16
C LYS A 217 21.65 -14.01 -6.94
N GLY A 218 21.49 -15.00 -6.09
CA GLY A 218 22.34 -15.20 -4.92
C GLY A 218 21.88 -14.46 -3.66
N THR A 219 20.71 -13.79 -3.67
CA THR A 219 20.15 -13.15 -2.47
C THR A 219 19.86 -14.18 -1.40
N ARG A 220 20.32 -13.92 -0.18
CA ARG A 220 20.14 -14.78 0.99
C ARG A 220 19.79 -13.94 2.22
N PRO A 221 19.07 -14.53 3.20
CA PRO A 221 18.77 -13.85 4.47
C PRO A 221 20.05 -13.37 5.14
N THR A 222 20.01 -12.17 5.70
CA THR A 222 21.17 -11.51 6.29
C THR A 222 20.77 -10.80 7.58
N LYS A 223 21.56 -10.93 8.65
CA LYS A 223 21.32 -10.24 9.92
C LYS A 223 21.17 -8.74 9.72
N GLY A 224 20.18 -8.17 10.40
CA GLY A 224 19.92 -6.72 10.37
C GLY A 224 19.21 -6.21 9.10
N ARG A 225 18.76 -7.11 8.20
CA ARG A 225 17.95 -6.74 7.03
C ARG A 225 16.62 -7.48 7.03
N ASN A 226 15.59 -6.80 6.59
CA ASN A 226 14.24 -7.34 6.49
C ASN A 226 13.91 -7.56 5.00
N LEU A 227 14.10 -8.79 4.53
CA LEU A 227 14.11 -9.12 3.11
C LEU A 227 12.83 -9.80 2.66
N ALA A 228 12.26 -9.36 1.56
CA ALA A 228 11.31 -10.11 0.75
C ALA A 228 12.09 -10.72 -0.44
N ILE A 229 12.48 -11.97 -0.34
CA ILE A 229 13.29 -12.65 -1.37
C ILE A 229 12.38 -13.26 -2.42
N ALA A 230 12.47 -12.77 -3.66
CA ALA A 230 11.65 -13.22 -4.77
C ALA A 230 12.07 -14.59 -5.30
N GLU A 231 11.09 -15.33 -5.84
CA GLU A 231 11.24 -16.67 -6.41
C GLU A 231 12.02 -17.62 -5.48
N TYR A 232 11.50 -17.72 -4.26
CA TYR A 232 12.13 -18.53 -3.22
C TYR A 232 11.85 -20.02 -3.44
N PRO A 233 12.87 -20.87 -3.61
CA PRO A 233 12.68 -22.28 -3.92
C PRO A 233 12.20 -23.08 -2.70
N THR A 234 11.26 -23.98 -2.95
CA THR A 234 10.72 -24.94 -1.98
C THR A 234 10.74 -26.36 -2.58
N ASN A 235 10.43 -27.38 -1.79
CA ASN A 235 10.24 -28.75 -2.27
C ASN A 235 8.79 -29.04 -2.69
N SER A 236 7.95 -27.99 -2.80
CA SER A 236 6.57 -28.11 -3.23
C SER A 236 6.48 -28.67 -4.65
N LYS A 237 5.45 -29.50 -4.88
CA LYS A 237 5.08 -30.00 -6.21
C LYS A 237 3.84 -29.28 -6.76
N VAL A 238 3.31 -28.32 -6.00
CA VAL A 238 2.10 -27.54 -6.29
C VAL A 238 2.51 -26.14 -6.76
N GLY A 239 1.73 -25.56 -7.66
CA GLY A 239 1.95 -24.19 -8.13
C GLY A 239 3.10 -24.03 -9.11
N ASN A 240 3.92 -22.98 -8.95
CA ASN A 240 5.04 -22.58 -9.83
C ASN A 240 6.28 -23.51 -9.70
N ARG A 241 6.11 -24.81 -9.86
CA ARG A 241 7.20 -25.78 -9.87
C ARG A 241 8.13 -25.71 -8.65
N GLY A 242 7.57 -25.42 -7.47
CA GLY A 242 8.34 -25.39 -6.22
C GLY A 242 8.95 -24.03 -5.87
N TYR A 243 8.48 -22.94 -6.43
CA TYR A 243 8.92 -21.59 -6.07
C TYR A 243 7.75 -20.80 -5.49
N ALA A 244 7.93 -20.25 -4.29
CA ALA A 244 7.06 -19.21 -3.75
C ALA A 244 7.41 -17.86 -4.39
N ASP A 245 6.42 -17.00 -4.64
CA ASP A 245 6.69 -15.70 -5.24
C ASP A 245 7.62 -14.86 -4.36
N TYR A 246 7.39 -14.85 -3.03
CA TYR A 246 8.34 -14.26 -2.07
C TYR A 246 8.42 -15.08 -0.77
N ALA A 247 9.59 -15.06 -0.17
CA ALA A 247 9.79 -15.45 1.23
C ALA A 247 10.22 -14.25 2.05
N LEU A 248 9.56 -14.02 3.19
CA LEU A 248 9.78 -12.89 4.09
C LEU A 248 10.73 -13.28 5.22
N PHE A 249 11.81 -12.51 5.35
CA PHE A 249 12.82 -12.72 6.37
C PHE A 249 13.01 -11.49 7.24
N VAL A 250 12.90 -11.65 8.55
CA VAL A 250 13.37 -10.67 9.53
C VAL A 250 14.75 -11.11 10.00
N GLY A 251 15.78 -10.43 9.54
CA GLY A 251 17.14 -10.92 9.67
C GLY A 251 17.33 -12.28 8.98
N GLU A 252 17.66 -13.30 9.77
CA GLU A 252 17.81 -14.69 9.30
C GLU A 252 16.61 -15.58 9.64
N LYS A 253 15.49 -15.01 10.15
CA LYS A 253 14.29 -15.75 10.51
C LYS A 253 13.29 -15.76 9.35
N LEU A 254 12.90 -16.93 8.88
CA LEU A 254 11.83 -17.08 7.89
C LEU A 254 10.47 -16.93 8.58
N VAL A 255 9.82 -15.78 8.37
CA VAL A 255 8.58 -15.43 9.06
C VAL A 255 7.32 -15.56 8.19
N GLY A 256 7.45 -15.51 6.86
CA GLY A 256 6.28 -15.56 6.00
C GLY A 256 6.57 -16.01 4.57
N ILE A 257 5.51 -16.43 3.88
CA ILE A 257 5.49 -16.73 2.45
C ILE A 257 4.40 -15.91 1.79
N ILE A 258 4.68 -15.36 0.61
CA ILE A 258 3.69 -14.64 -0.21
C ILE A 258 3.50 -15.37 -1.53
N GLU A 259 2.26 -15.50 -1.94
CA GLU A 259 1.85 -15.97 -3.26
C GLU A 259 1.10 -14.86 -4.01
N ALA A 260 1.60 -14.47 -5.16
CA ALA A 260 1.00 -13.46 -6.03
C ALA A 260 0.14 -14.13 -7.10
N LYS A 261 -1.04 -13.59 -7.39
CA LYS A 261 -1.98 -14.16 -8.36
C LYS A 261 -2.51 -13.13 -9.35
N ALA A 262 -2.97 -13.65 -10.49
CA ALA A 262 -3.67 -12.83 -11.47
C ALA A 262 -4.99 -12.29 -10.90
N ILE A 263 -5.39 -11.13 -11.38
CA ILE A 263 -6.52 -10.30 -10.89
C ILE A 263 -7.86 -11.05 -10.75
N HIS A 264 -8.12 -12.07 -11.57
CA HIS A 264 -9.40 -12.77 -11.62
C HIS A 264 -9.49 -13.98 -10.69
N LYS A 265 -8.40 -14.35 -9.98
CA LYS A 265 -8.37 -15.51 -9.10
C LYS A 265 -9.01 -15.21 -7.74
N ASP A 266 -9.63 -16.25 -7.16
CA ASP A 266 -10.08 -16.24 -5.76
C ASP A 266 -8.87 -16.40 -4.85
N ILE A 267 -8.55 -15.36 -4.07
CA ILE A 267 -7.29 -15.28 -3.30
C ILE A 267 -7.32 -16.21 -2.07
N PRO A 268 -8.39 -16.29 -1.25
CA PRO A 268 -8.44 -17.22 -0.12
C PRO A 268 -8.24 -18.68 -0.50
N SER A 269 -8.81 -19.11 -1.63
CA SER A 269 -8.63 -20.50 -2.10
C SER A 269 -7.17 -20.80 -2.46
N VAL A 270 -6.40 -19.79 -2.86
CA VAL A 270 -4.96 -19.91 -3.10
C VAL A 270 -4.21 -20.17 -1.80
N ILE A 271 -4.59 -19.50 -0.71
CA ILE A 271 -3.98 -19.73 0.62
C ILE A 271 -4.22 -21.16 1.07
N ASP A 272 -5.43 -21.67 0.94
CA ASP A 272 -5.77 -23.03 1.37
C ASP A 272 -5.01 -24.11 0.60
N TYR A 273 -4.64 -23.85 -0.65
CA TYR A 273 -3.97 -24.83 -1.51
C TYR A 273 -2.46 -24.59 -1.62
N GLN A 274 -2.02 -23.49 -2.23
CA GLN A 274 -0.60 -23.18 -2.45
C GLN A 274 0.05 -22.53 -1.22
N GLY A 275 -0.68 -21.59 -0.58
CA GLY A 275 -0.20 -20.87 0.59
C GLY A 275 0.10 -21.76 1.78
N LYS A 276 -0.58 -22.91 1.93
CA LYS A 276 -0.29 -23.91 2.96
C LYS A 276 0.79 -24.92 2.54
N ASP A 277 0.98 -25.14 1.25
CA ASP A 277 1.93 -26.15 0.78
C ASP A 277 3.39 -25.68 0.87
N TYR A 278 3.69 -24.46 0.49
CA TYR A 278 5.05 -23.92 0.60
C TYR A 278 5.61 -23.90 2.03
N PRO A 279 4.86 -23.46 3.06
CA PRO A 279 5.30 -23.54 4.45
C PRO A 279 5.61 -24.95 4.97
N ARG A 280 5.01 -26.00 4.39
CA ARG A 280 5.33 -27.41 4.69
C ARG A 280 6.62 -27.85 4.01
N CYS A 281 6.88 -27.34 2.82
CA CYS A 281 7.87 -27.86 1.88
C CYS A 281 9.19 -27.06 1.86
N ILE A 282 9.60 -26.47 2.97
CA ILE A 282 10.89 -25.78 3.09
C ILE A 282 12.02 -26.79 2.88
N ARG A 283 13.00 -26.42 2.04
CA ARG A 283 14.13 -27.28 1.70
C ARG A 283 15.04 -27.50 2.91
N LYS A 284 15.68 -28.67 2.96
CA LYS A 284 16.58 -29.05 4.06
C LYS A 284 17.72 -28.05 4.26
N GLU A 285 18.24 -27.45 3.21
CA GLU A 285 19.32 -26.46 3.25
C GLU A 285 18.88 -25.12 3.85
N ASP A 286 17.58 -24.84 3.84
CA ASP A 286 16.97 -23.60 4.35
C ASP A 286 16.36 -23.78 5.75
N GLU A 287 16.37 -25.01 6.31
CA GLU A 287 15.85 -25.28 7.67
C GLU A 287 16.55 -24.48 8.77
N LYS A 288 17.77 -24.03 8.54
CA LYS A 288 18.50 -23.12 9.46
C LYS A 288 17.84 -21.77 9.67
N TYR A 289 16.91 -21.37 8.79
CA TYR A 289 16.15 -20.14 8.89
C TYR A 289 14.76 -20.35 9.50
N VAL A 290 14.36 -21.61 9.71
CA VAL A 290 13.09 -21.96 10.35
C VAL A 290 13.21 -21.67 11.85
N ILE A 291 12.23 -20.94 12.39
CA ILE A 291 12.23 -20.50 13.79
C ILE A 291 11.72 -21.60 14.71
N ASP A 292 10.63 -22.23 14.31
CA ASP A 292 9.93 -23.30 15.02
C ASP A 292 9.06 -24.08 14.02
N THR A 293 8.34 -25.09 14.51
CA THR A 293 7.39 -25.85 13.73
C THR A 293 6.01 -25.86 14.38
N TRP A 294 4.98 -25.65 13.58
CA TRP A 294 3.57 -25.63 14.02
C TRP A 294 2.81 -26.75 13.31
N GLY A 295 2.82 -27.93 13.93
CA GLY A 295 2.34 -29.15 13.30
C GLY A 295 3.22 -29.52 12.09
N GLU A 296 2.64 -29.46 10.89
CA GLU A 296 3.35 -29.74 9.64
C GLU A 296 4.01 -28.50 9.00
N PHE A 297 3.75 -27.30 9.52
CA PHE A 297 4.24 -26.05 8.96
C PHE A 297 5.56 -25.62 9.59
N LYS A 298 6.50 -25.17 8.75
CA LYS A 298 7.82 -24.63 9.11
C LYS A 298 7.89 -23.11 8.99
N VAL A 299 6.82 -22.47 8.53
CA VAL A 299 6.69 -21.02 8.40
C VAL A 299 5.38 -20.61 9.08
N PRO A 300 5.40 -19.60 9.98
CA PRO A 300 4.23 -19.24 10.78
C PRO A 300 3.12 -18.54 10.00
N PHE A 301 3.50 -17.76 8.96
CA PHE A 301 2.56 -16.88 8.27
C PHE A 301 2.56 -17.11 6.76
N THR A 302 1.37 -17.04 6.17
CA THR A 302 1.25 -17.07 4.72
C THR A 302 0.31 -15.97 4.24
N PHE A 303 0.64 -15.42 3.07
CA PHE A 303 -0.10 -14.35 2.42
C PHE A 303 -0.41 -14.73 0.99
N ALA A 304 -1.54 -14.23 0.49
CA ALA A 304 -1.84 -14.23 -0.94
C ALA A 304 -2.42 -12.88 -1.35
N THR A 305 -2.06 -12.42 -2.55
CA THR A 305 -2.54 -11.15 -3.09
C THR A 305 -2.52 -11.15 -4.61
N ASN A 306 -3.23 -10.20 -5.20
CA ASN A 306 -3.14 -9.88 -6.63
C ASN A 306 -2.71 -8.41 -6.85
N GLY A 307 -2.09 -7.79 -5.86
CA GLY A 307 -1.63 -6.39 -5.91
C GLY A 307 -2.74 -5.34 -5.88
N ARG A 308 -4.01 -5.74 -5.83
CA ARG A 308 -5.13 -4.81 -5.67
C ARG A 308 -5.35 -4.48 -4.20
N PRO A 309 -5.72 -3.24 -3.85
CA PRO A 309 -6.29 -2.95 -2.53
C PRO A 309 -7.58 -3.75 -2.32
N TYR A 310 -7.94 -4.01 -1.07
CA TYR A 310 -9.20 -4.68 -0.76
C TYR A 310 -10.38 -3.79 -1.16
N LEU A 311 -11.32 -4.38 -1.90
CA LEU A 311 -12.56 -3.75 -2.32
C LEU A 311 -13.73 -4.69 -2.01
N GLU A 312 -14.69 -4.22 -1.24
CA GLU A 312 -15.84 -5.03 -0.78
C GLU A 312 -16.61 -5.65 -1.95
N GLN A 313 -16.79 -4.91 -3.04
CA GLN A 313 -17.47 -5.40 -4.24
C GLN A 313 -16.75 -6.58 -4.93
N TYR A 314 -15.44 -6.70 -4.77
CA TYR A 314 -14.64 -7.80 -5.32
C TYR A 314 -14.35 -8.89 -4.29
N LYS A 315 -14.58 -8.62 -2.99
CA LYS A 315 -14.38 -9.57 -1.88
C LYS A 315 -13.09 -10.37 -2.05
N THR A 316 -13.23 -11.67 -2.23
CA THR A 316 -12.13 -12.63 -2.35
C THR A 316 -11.20 -12.42 -3.56
N LYS A 317 -11.55 -11.52 -4.51
CA LYS A 317 -10.74 -11.20 -5.70
C LYS A 317 -9.94 -9.91 -5.54
N SER A 318 -9.79 -9.42 -4.33
CA SER A 318 -9.02 -8.20 -4.01
C SER A 318 -8.38 -8.29 -2.63
N GLY A 319 -7.43 -7.40 -2.37
CA GLY A 319 -6.77 -7.27 -1.08
C GLY A 319 -5.56 -8.19 -0.89
N ILE A 320 -5.05 -8.11 0.33
CA ILE A 320 -4.00 -8.98 0.86
C ILE A 320 -4.67 -9.93 1.82
N TRP A 321 -4.60 -11.21 1.55
CA TRP A 321 -5.14 -12.24 2.43
C TRP A 321 -4.04 -12.87 3.25
N PHE A 322 -4.29 -13.06 4.53
CA PHE A 322 -3.37 -13.51 5.53
C PHE A 322 -3.90 -14.75 6.26
N LEU A 323 -3.03 -15.68 6.56
CA LEU A 323 -3.32 -16.83 7.42
C LEU A 323 -2.16 -17.08 8.38
N ASP A 324 -2.48 -17.09 9.68
CA ASP A 324 -1.59 -17.52 10.74
C ASP A 324 -1.68 -19.05 10.89
N LEU A 325 -0.61 -19.74 10.49
CA LEU A 325 -0.51 -21.21 10.46
C LEU A 325 -0.16 -21.81 11.83
N ARG A 326 0.10 -21.00 12.84
CA ARG A 326 0.46 -21.46 14.18
C ARG A 326 -0.70 -22.16 14.89
N LYS A 327 -1.94 -21.87 14.48
CA LYS A 327 -3.15 -22.48 14.99
C LYS A 327 -3.93 -23.16 13.85
N PRO A 328 -4.28 -24.44 13.97
CA PRO A 328 -4.95 -25.18 12.88
C PRO A 328 -6.35 -24.65 12.56
N ASP A 329 -7.02 -24.02 13.54
CA ASP A 329 -8.40 -23.52 13.40
C ASP A 329 -8.49 -22.09 12.81
N ASN A 330 -7.35 -21.45 12.52
CA ASN A 330 -7.35 -20.14 11.90
C ASN A 330 -7.86 -20.22 10.46
N SER A 331 -8.66 -19.22 10.09
CA SER A 331 -9.16 -19.03 8.72
C SER A 331 -8.47 -17.85 8.05
N PRO A 332 -8.31 -17.87 6.72
CA PRO A 332 -7.80 -16.73 5.98
C PRO A 332 -8.62 -15.47 6.23
N MET A 333 -7.94 -14.35 6.46
CA MET A 333 -8.57 -13.05 6.67
C MET A 333 -7.98 -11.99 5.73
N ALA A 334 -8.84 -11.07 5.27
CA ALA A 334 -8.40 -9.96 4.45
C ALA A 334 -7.73 -8.88 5.32
N LEU A 335 -6.56 -8.42 4.89
CA LEU A 335 -5.87 -7.27 5.44
C LEU A 335 -6.03 -6.06 4.52
N ARG A 336 -6.06 -4.87 5.10
CA ARG A 336 -6.10 -3.62 4.34
C ARG A 336 -4.72 -3.12 3.90
N GLY A 337 -3.65 -3.73 4.40
CA GLY A 337 -2.26 -3.42 4.06
C GLY A 337 -1.32 -4.53 4.51
N TRP A 338 -0.04 -4.41 4.18
CA TRP A 338 0.99 -5.34 4.60
C TRP A 338 1.39 -5.12 6.06
N MET A 339 1.75 -6.20 6.73
CA MET A 339 2.40 -6.13 8.05
C MET A 339 3.85 -5.68 7.89
N SER A 340 4.33 -4.83 8.78
CA SER A 340 5.73 -4.47 8.87
C SER A 340 6.57 -5.64 9.43
N PRO A 341 7.90 -5.66 9.19
CA PRO A 341 8.79 -6.65 9.80
C PRO A 341 8.67 -6.72 11.33
N ASP A 342 8.68 -5.58 11.99
CA ASP A 342 8.53 -5.47 13.45
C ASP A 342 7.17 -6.01 13.91
N GLY A 343 6.09 -5.66 13.21
CA GLY A 343 4.75 -6.17 13.51
C GLY A 343 4.63 -7.69 13.36
N MET A 344 5.34 -8.29 12.41
CA MET A 344 5.39 -9.75 12.28
C MET A 344 6.19 -10.41 13.42
N GLU A 345 7.31 -9.82 13.85
CA GLU A 345 8.05 -10.33 15.02
C GLU A 345 7.23 -10.22 16.31
N GLU A 346 6.53 -9.11 16.50
CA GLU A 346 5.67 -8.90 17.66
C GLU A 346 4.47 -9.85 17.66
N LEU A 347 3.84 -10.09 16.50
CA LEU A 347 2.79 -11.09 16.36
C LEU A 347 3.33 -12.50 16.65
N LEU A 348 4.55 -12.82 16.20
CA LEU A 348 5.19 -14.10 16.46
C LEU A 348 5.47 -14.32 17.95
N ALA A 349 5.89 -13.26 18.66
CA ALA A 349 6.18 -13.29 20.10
C ALA A 349 4.92 -13.24 21.00
N ALA A 350 3.75 -12.89 20.44
CA ALA A 350 2.54 -12.66 21.22
C ALA A 350 1.95 -13.94 21.80
N ASP A 351 1.90 -14.04 23.13
CA ASP A 351 1.12 -15.02 23.88
C ASP A 351 -0.30 -14.49 24.11
N ILE A 352 -1.15 -14.59 23.09
CA ILE A 352 -2.53 -14.07 23.15
C ILE A 352 -3.38 -14.82 24.20
N GLU A 353 -3.13 -16.10 24.43
CA GLU A 353 -3.90 -16.90 25.39
C GLU A 353 -3.57 -16.51 26.83
N GLY A 354 -2.27 -16.37 27.15
CA GLY A 354 -1.83 -15.85 28.45
C GLY A 354 -2.33 -14.44 28.71
N LYS A 355 -2.27 -13.55 27.72
CA LYS A 355 -2.77 -12.17 27.82
C LYS A 355 -4.30 -12.11 28.02
N ASN A 356 -5.07 -12.94 27.33
CA ASN A 356 -6.52 -13.07 27.55
C ASN A 356 -6.84 -13.57 28.97
N LYS A 357 -6.05 -14.52 29.47
CA LYS A 357 -6.20 -15.02 30.85
C LYS A 357 -5.91 -13.90 31.84
N ASN A 358 -4.80 -13.19 31.68
CA ASN A 358 -4.43 -12.05 32.55
C ASN A 358 -5.52 -10.97 32.56
N LEU A 359 -6.12 -10.64 31.40
CA LEU A 359 -7.21 -9.67 31.33
C LEU A 359 -8.44 -10.13 32.11
N LYS A 360 -8.81 -11.41 32.02
CA LYS A 360 -9.94 -11.98 32.78
C LYS A 360 -9.72 -12.01 34.30
N GLU A 361 -8.49 -12.24 34.73
CA GLU A 361 -8.10 -12.35 36.13
C GLU A 361 -7.82 -10.98 36.79
N MET A 362 -7.66 -9.90 36.01
CA MET A 362 -7.38 -8.56 36.51
C MET A 362 -8.57 -7.98 37.29
N SER A 363 -8.30 -7.49 38.53
CA SER A 363 -9.33 -6.84 39.37
C SER A 363 -9.87 -5.55 38.75
N TYR A 364 -11.13 -5.23 39.03
CA TYR A 364 -11.79 -3.97 38.69
C TYR A 364 -11.70 -2.92 39.81
N ASP A 365 -11.02 -3.21 40.94
CA ASP A 365 -11.01 -2.34 42.12
C ASP A 365 -10.57 -0.92 41.82
N LEU A 366 -9.48 -0.73 41.06
CA LEU A 366 -9.01 0.59 40.62
C LEU A 366 -10.04 1.41 39.84
N LEU A 367 -10.89 0.73 39.06
CA LEU A 367 -11.91 1.41 38.27
C LEU A 367 -13.08 1.90 39.15
N THR A 368 -13.29 1.29 40.31
CA THR A 368 -14.38 1.60 41.25
C THR A 368 -13.91 2.43 42.42
N ASP A 369 -12.60 2.61 42.62
CA ASP A 369 -12.03 3.41 43.69
C ASP A 369 -12.50 4.86 43.61
N LYS A 370 -12.82 5.44 44.78
CA LYS A 370 -13.29 6.83 44.90
C LYS A 370 -12.19 7.86 44.56
N ASP A 371 -10.94 7.51 44.79
CA ASP A 371 -9.77 8.34 44.48
C ASP A 371 -9.22 8.07 43.08
N GLY A 372 -9.81 7.08 42.36
CA GLY A 372 -9.51 6.72 40.98
C GLY A 372 -10.61 7.17 40.01
N LEU A 373 -11.00 6.28 39.07
CA LEU A 373 -12.05 6.58 38.08
C LEU A 373 -13.47 6.65 38.66
N ASN A 374 -13.69 6.11 39.86
CA ASN A 374 -14.96 6.10 40.57
C ASN A 374 -16.15 5.74 39.67
N LEU A 375 -15.99 4.69 38.87
CA LEU A 375 -16.98 4.29 37.87
C LEU A 375 -18.29 3.83 38.54
N ARG A 376 -19.39 4.26 37.98
CA ARG A 376 -20.73 3.78 38.39
C ARG A 376 -20.93 2.33 37.93
N PRO A 377 -21.77 1.55 38.58
CA PRO A 377 -21.99 0.14 38.26
C PRO A 377 -22.33 -0.13 36.79
N TYR A 378 -23.09 0.77 36.14
CA TYR A 378 -23.42 0.62 34.72
C TYR A 378 -22.20 0.85 33.79
N GLN A 379 -21.27 1.75 34.16
CA GLN A 379 -20.03 2.00 33.42
C GLN A 379 -19.10 0.77 33.55
N LEU A 380 -19.01 0.19 34.73
CA LEU A 380 -18.24 -1.02 34.95
C LEU A 380 -18.82 -2.21 34.15
N ASN A 381 -20.17 -2.33 34.12
CA ASN A 381 -20.82 -3.36 33.30
C ASN A 381 -20.56 -3.13 31.79
N ALA A 382 -20.51 -1.88 31.36
CA ALA A 382 -20.15 -1.56 29.98
C ALA A 382 -18.71 -1.95 29.64
N ILE A 383 -17.75 -1.74 30.56
CA ILE A 383 -16.35 -2.20 30.39
C ILE A 383 -16.31 -3.72 30.31
N ARG A 384 -16.99 -4.43 31.20
CA ARG A 384 -17.08 -5.89 31.17
C ARG A 384 -17.69 -6.40 29.85
N ALA A 385 -18.77 -5.78 29.42
CA ALA A 385 -19.38 -6.09 28.13
C ALA A 385 -18.44 -5.77 26.95
N ALA A 386 -17.67 -4.69 27.04
CA ALA A 386 -16.66 -4.34 26.02
C ALA A 386 -15.48 -5.32 26.01
N GLU A 387 -15.02 -5.78 27.18
CA GLU A 387 -13.99 -6.83 27.28
C GLU A 387 -14.50 -8.17 26.71
N GLU A 388 -15.79 -8.44 26.87
CA GLU A 388 -16.45 -9.62 26.28
C GLU A 388 -16.73 -9.46 24.79
N ALA A 389 -17.14 -8.26 24.36
CA ALA A 389 -17.64 -7.99 22.99
C ALA A 389 -16.81 -6.99 22.18
N VAL A 390 -15.79 -6.32 22.77
CA VAL A 390 -14.98 -5.25 22.14
C VAL A 390 -15.81 -4.02 21.75
N ILE A 391 -16.86 -3.63 22.49
CA ILE A 391 -17.68 -2.45 22.15
C ILE A 391 -17.99 -1.57 23.39
N SER A 392 -17.57 -0.30 23.31
CA SER A 392 -17.92 0.96 24.00
C SER A 392 -18.36 0.99 25.47
N GLY A 393 -17.59 1.69 26.28
CA GLY A 393 -17.83 2.08 27.67
C GLY A 393 -16.78 3.08 28.11
N ASN A 394 -16.55 3.39 29.37
CA ASN A 394 -15.50 4.33 29.78
C ASN A 394 -14.13 3.91 29.21
N VAL A 395 -13.71 4.65 28.18
CA VAL A 395 -12.59 4.30 27.32
C VAL A 395 -11.27 4.23 28.08
N LEU A 396 -11.05 5.13 29.04
CA LEU A 396 -9.81 5.18 29.82
C LEU A 396 -9.57 3.91 30.64
N GLY A 397 -10.59 3.44 31.35
CA GLY A 397 -10.48 2.21 32.16
C GLY A 397 -10.26 0.96 31.31
N MET A 398 -10.88 0.91 30.15
CA MET A 398 -10.69 -0.17 29.17
C MET A 398 -9.27 -0.16 28.60
N ILE A 399 -8.77 1.02 28.17
CA ILE A 399 -7.42 1.20 27.67
C ILE A 399 -6.40 0.74 28.71
N TYR A 400 -6.53 1.23 29.97
CA TYR A 400 -5.63 0.85 31.06
C TYR A 400 -5.58 -0.67 31.24
N ARG A 401 -6.73 -1.35 31.34
CA ARG A 401 -6.78 -2.80 31.51
C ARG A 401 -6.15 -3.56 30.33
N PHE A 402 -6.41 -3.12 29.13
CA PHE A 402 -5.85 -3.75 27.93
C PHE A 402 -4.33 -3.61 27.84
N LEU A 403 -3.78 -2.45 28.20
CA LEU A 403 -2.34 -2.22 28.23
C LEU A 403 -1.68 -2.95 29.43
N LYS A 404 -2.30 -2.92 30.61
CA LYS A 404 -1.76 -3.56 31.82
C LYS A 404 -1.66 -5.07 31.69
N THR A 405 -2.63 -5.70 31.03
CA THR A 405 -2.60 -7.15 30.74
C THR A 405 -1.83 -7.49 29.47
N GLU A 406 -1.31 -6.46 28.79
CA GLU A 406 -0.66 -6.56 27.47
C GLU A 406 -1.55 -7.28 26.44
N ARG A 407 -2.88 -7.24 26.61
CA ARG A 407 -3.82 -7.86 25.65
C ARG A 407 -3.70 -7.20 24.29
N PHE A 408 -3.49 -5.89 24.26
CA PHE A 408 -3.13 -5.12 23.10
C PHE A 408 -1.84 -4.37 23.37
N ARG A 409 -0.95 -4.37 22.40
CA ARG A 409 0.36 -3.74 22.48
C ARG A 409 0.27 -2.24 22.24
N ARG A 410 -0.46 -1.86 21.17
CA ARG A 410 -0.59 -0.47 20.73
C ARG A 410 -2.01 -0.18 20.29
N ILE A 411 -2.57 0.88 20.85
CA ILE A 411 -3.95 1.32 20.65
C ILE A 411 -3.94 2.60 19.82
N LEU A 412 -4.70 2.61 18.72
CA LEU A 412 -5.03 3.84 18.01
C LEU A 412 -6.37 4.37 18.52
N PHE A 413 -6.34 5.56 19.12
CA PHE A 413 -7.53 6.27 19.58
C PHE A 413 -7.89 7.37 18.57
N LEU A 414 -8.96 7.16 17.84
CA LEU A 414 -9.45 8.10 16.82
C LEU A 414 -10.56 8.98 17.38
N VAL A 415 -10.41 10.27 17.18
CA VAL A 415 -11.40 11.29 17.54
C VAL A 415 -11.90 11.99 16.29
N ASP A 416 -13.14 12.50 16.36
CA ASP A 416 -13.75 13.26 15.28
C ASP A 416 -13.11 14.65 15.12
N ARG A 417 -12.82 15.32 16.25
CA ARG A 417 -12.30 16.70 16.28
C ARG A 417 -11.06 16.83 17.15
N THR A 418 -10.19 17.77 16.78
CA THR A 418 -8.97 18.10 17.55
C THR A 418 -9.29 18.37 19.02
N ALA A 419 -10.33 19.16 19.32
CA ALA A 419 -10.70 19.45 20.71
C ALA A 419 -11.07 18.21 21.55
N LEU A 420 -11.64 17.15 20.93
CA LEU A 420 -11.90 15.90 21.63
C LEU A 420 -10.60 15.12 21.88
N GLY A 421 -9.66 15.20 20.96
CA GLY A 421 -8.33 14.60 21.12
C GLY A 421 -7.51 15.27 22.23
N GLU A 422 -7.56 16.61 22.32
CA GLU A 422 -6.97 17.38 23.40
C GLU A 422 -7.61 16.99 24.76
N GLN A 423 -8.95 16.92 24.83
CA GLN A 423 -9.65 16.47 26.04
C GLN A 423 -9.27 15.02 26.43
N ALA A 424 -9.12 14.13 25.47
CA ALA A 424 -8.69 12.75 25.75
C ALA A 424 -7.25 12.73 26.28
N GLN A 425 -6.37 13.55 25.71
CA GLN A 425 -5.00 13.70 26.16
C GLN A 425 -4.94 14.27 27.58
N ASP A 426 -5.69 15.35 27.87
CA ASP A 426 -5.80 15.92 29.21
C ASP A 426 -6.27 14.87 30.24
N VAL A 427 -7.25 14.04 29.89
CA VAL A 427 -7.73 12.97 30.78
C VAL A 427 -6.64 11.91 31.01
N PHE A 428 -5.83 11.58 30.00
CA PHE A 428 -4.72 10.63 30.14
C PHE A 428 -3.58 11.17 31.00
N GLU A 429 -3.39 12.49 31.03
CA GLU A 429 -2.39 13.20 31.82
C GLU A 429 -2.88 13.52 33.26
N GLU A 430 -4.19 13.66 33.51
CA GLU A 430 -4.72 14.12 34.78
C GLU A 430 -5.24 13.00 35.69
N VAL A 431 -5.84 11.94 35.10
CA VAL A 431 -6.49 10.90 35.89
C VAL A 431 -5.46 9.93 36.47
N LYS A 432 -5.36 9.93 37.78
CA LYS A 432 -4.47 9.04 38.54
C LYS A 432 -5.00 7.61 38.53
N MET A 433 -4.14 6.68 38.21
CA MET A 433 -4.42 5.25 38.10
C MET A 433 -3.67 4.46 39.19
N GLU A 434 -2.52 3.92 38.92
CA GLU A 434 -1.72 3.10 39.81
C GLU A 434 -0.69 3.96 40.57
N ASP A 435 -0.55 3.78 41.89
CA ASP A 435 0.43 4.48 42.72
C ASP A 435 0.39 6.00 42.53
N LEU A 436 -0.76 6.58 42.25
CA LEU A 436 -0.99 7.99 41.94
C LEU A 436 -0.35 8.46 40.62
N LEU A 437 0.11 7.54 39.76
CA LEU A 437 0.60 7.84 38.40
C LEU A 437 -0.56 7.96 37.42
N THR A 438 -0.41 8.82 36.44
CA THR A 438 -1.36 8.97 35.33
C THR A 438 -1.11 7.93 34.24
N LEU A 439 -1.99 7.84 33.25
CA LEU A 439 -1.78 6.91 32.13
C LEU A 439 -0.55 7.31 31.32
N ASP A 440 -0.29 8.61 31.17
CA ASP A 440 0.88 9.15 30.46
C ASP A 440 2.20 8.94 31.24
N ASP A 441 2.14 8.92 32.58
CA ASP A 441 3.29 8.56 33.41
C ASP A 441 3.70 7.08 33.26
N ILE A 442 2.73 6.20 32.97
CA ILE A 442 2.94 4.74 32.91
C ILE A 442 3.29 4.28 31.50
N TYR A 443 2.67 4.86 30.47
CA TYR A 443 2.78 4.44 29.08
C TYR A 443 3.20 5.59 28.17
N ASN A 444 3.98 5.28 27.13
CA ASN A 444 4.32 6.25 26.09
C ASN A 444 3.09 6.55 25.21
N ILE A 445 2.61 7.79 25.27
CA ILE A 445 1.46 8.30 24.51
C ILE A 445 1.96 9.25 23.44
N LYS A 446 1.48 9.09 22.23
CA LYS A 446 1.67 10.03 21.12
C LYS A 446 0.37 10.79 20.89
N GLY A 447 0.45 12.11 20.90
CA GLY A 447 -0.69 13.01 20.75
C GLY A 447 -1.04 13.32 19.29
N LEU A 448 -1.93 14.29 19.13
CA LEU A 448 -2.46 14.72 17.81
C LEU A 448 -1.38 15.27 16.87
N GLU A 449 -0.33 15.90 17.40
CA GLU A 449 0.77 16.49 16.63
C GLU A 449 1.80 15.46 16.14
N ASP A 450 1.82 14.28 16.77
CA ASP A 450 2.77 13.23 16.44
C ASP A 450 2.38 12.51 15.15
N LYS A 451 3.25 12.54 14.15
CA LYS A 451 2.99 11.89 12.85
C LYS A 451 3.49 10.45 12.79
N THR A 452 4.45 10.10 13.64
CA THR A 452 5.10 8.80 13.68
C THR A 452 5.02 8.20 15.06
N ILE A 453 5.03 6.88 15.13
CA ILE A 453 5.11 6.10 16.35
C ILE A 453 6.49 5.44 16.46
N ASP A 454 6.93 5.18 17.68
CA ASP A 454 8.12 4.38 17.97
C ASP A 454 7.74 3.04 18.62
N LYS A 455 8.75 2.19 18.90
CA LYS A 455 8.51 0.86 19.49
C LYS A 455 7.92 0.94 20.91
N GLU A 456 8.18 2.02 21.62
CA GLU A 456 7.70 2.23 22.98
C GLU A 456 6.30 2.82 23.05
N THR A 457 5.80 3.37 21.94
CA THR A 457 4.45 3.94 21.87
C THR A 457 3.40 2.89 22.20
N ARG A 458 2.50 3.19 23.13
CA ARG A 458 1.39 2.32 23.55
C ARG A 458 0.03 2.87 23.14
N ILE A 459 -0.11 4.19 23.10
CA ILE A 459 -1.33 4.85 22.64
C ILE A 459 -0.93 5.90 21.61
N HIS A 460 -1.69 5.99 20.54
CA HIS A 460 -1.58 7.06 19.56
C HIS A 460 -2.94 7.71 19.37
N ILE A 461 -3.04 9.00 19.71
CA ILE A 461 -4.25 9.81 19.53
C ILE A 461 -4.14 10.49 18.16
N SER A 462 -5.16 10.35 17.33
CA SER A 462 -5.20 11.03 16.03
C SER A 462 -6.63 11.39 15.67
N THR A 463 -6.79 12.44 14.86
CA THR A 463 -8.09 12.67 14.22
C THR A 463 -8.29 11.68 13.08
N VAL A 464 -9.55 11.36 12.78
CA VAL A 464 -9.89 10.51 11.61
C VAL A 464 -9.30 11.12 10.33
N GLN A 465 -9.46 12.44 10.13
CA GLN A 465 -8.92 13.14 8.97
C GLN A 465 -7.38 13.10 8.92
N GLY A 466 -6.72 13.26 10.07
CA GLY A 466 -5.26 13.16 10.19
C GLY A 466 -4.74 11.78 9.79
N MET A 467 -5.40 10.72 10.27
CA MET A 467 -5.03 9.34 9.94
C MET A 467 -5.31 9.03 8.46
N VAL A 468 -6.46 9.45 7.94
CA VAL A 468 -6.79 9.33 6.52
C VAL A 468 -5.74 9.99 5.64
N LYS A 469 -5.30 11.21 5.99
CA LYS A 469 -4.23 11.89 5.24
C LYS A 469 -2.93 11.08 5.22
N ARG A 470 -2.55 10.46 6.32
CA ARG A 470 -1.35 9.63 6.38
C ARG A 470 -1.46 8.35 5.55
N ILE A 471 -2.63 7.72 5.52
CA ILE A 471 -2.85 6.48 4.77
C ILE A 471 -3.00 6.76 3.28
N MET A 472 -3.73 7.81 2.90
CA MET A 472 -4.14 8.03 1.52
C MET A 472 -3.21 8.98 0.74
N TYR A 473 -2.43 9.84 1.42
CA TYR A 473 -1.75 10.97 0.79
C TYR A 473 -0.27 11.09 1.20
N ASN A 474 0.33 9.99 1.60
CA ASN A 474 1.69 9.96 2.07
C ASN A 474 2.65 9.48 0.97
N ASP A 475 3.89 9.98 1.00
CA ASP A 475 5.01 9.52 0.17
C ASP A 475 5.64 8.19 0.64
N GLY A 476 5.09 7.58 1.71
CA GLY A 476 5.56 6.35 2.34
C GLY A 476 6.40 6.56 3.61
N GLU A 477 6.83 7.79 3.93
CA GLU A 477 7.69 8.03 5.10
C GLU A 477 6.95 7.94 6.45
N THR A 478 5.66 8.33 6.48
CA THR A 478 4.85 8.34 7.70
C THR A 478 3.57 7.50 7.57
N MET A 479 3.48 6.65 6.55
CA MET A 479 2.32 5.77 6.33
C MET A 479 2.32 4.67 7.40
N PRO A 480 1.26 4.55 8.23
CA PRO A 480 1.17 3.48 9.21
C PRO A 480 0.96 2.12 8.53
N ALA A 481 1.67 1.11 9.01
CA ALA A 481 1.41 -0.26 8.61
C ALA A 481 0.18 -0.82 9.33
N VAL A 482 -0.48 -1.82 8.75
CA VAL A 482 -1.63 -2.48 9.38
C VAL A 482 -1.28 -3.13 10.72
N SER A 483 -0.03 -3.50 10.92
CA SER A 483 0.50 -4.09 12.15
C SER A 483 0.94 -3.08 13.21
N ASP A 484 0.89 -1.78 12.93
CA ASP A 484 1.30 -0.76 13.90
C ASP A 484 0.31 -0.64 15.06
N TYR A 485 -0.95 -1.00 14.83
CA TYR A 485 -1.99 -0.96 15.84
C TYR A 485 -2.74 -2.29 15.90
N ASP A 486 -2.96 -2.78 17.10
CA ASP A 486 -3.70 -4.03 17.35
C ASP A 486 -5.08 -3.79 18.00
N LEU A 487 -5.39 -2.53 18.32
CA LEU A 487 -6.73 -2.09 18.69
C LEU A 487 -7.00 -0.69 18.14
N LEU A 488 -8.16 -0.52 17.54
CA LEU A 488 -8.70 0.76 17.11
C LEU A 488 -9.89 1.12 17.97
N ILE A 489 -9.85 2.27 18.63
CA ILE A 489 -10.96 2.84 19.39
C ILE A 489 -11.38 4.12 18.68
N ILE A 490 -12.66 4.21 18.34
CA ILE A 490 -13.21 5.36 17.64
C ILE A 490 -14.24 6.02 18.54
N ASP A 491 -13.95 7.26 18.95
CA ASP A 491 -14.88 8.06 19.73
C ASP A 491 -16.02 8.61 18.86
N GLU A 492 -17.22 8.74 19.44
CA GLU A 492 -18.41 9.26 18.77
C GLU A 492 -18.80 8.55 17.44
N ALA A 493 -18.44 7.29 17.28
CA ALA A 493 -18.70 6.50 16.06
C ALA A 493 -20.17 6.46 15.63
N HIS A 494 -21.11 6.72 16.56
CA HIS A 494 -22.55 6.76 16.28
C HIS A 494 -22.98 7.93 15.40
N ARG A 495 -22.16 8.98 15.30
CA ARG A 495 -22.44 10.12 14.40
C ARG A 495 -22.36 9.74 12.94
N GLY A 496 -21.94 8.52 12.66
CA GLY A 496 -21.59 8.05 11.34
C GLY A 496 -20.59 9.04 10.74
N TYR A 497 -19.38 8.64 10.44
CA TYR A 497 -18.46 9.50 9.71
C TYR A 497 -19.05 9.75 8.32
N ILE A 498 -20.11 10.60 8.28
CA ILE A 498 -20.61 11.17 7.05
C ILE A 498 -19.55 12.19 6.67
N LEU A 499 -18.59 11.75 5.92
CA LEU A 499 -17.49 12.51 5.35
C LEU A 499 -17.95 13.80 4.64
N ASP A 500 -19.24 13.90 4.33
CA ASP A 500 -19.86 14.96 3.55
C ASP A 500 -19.97 16.35 4.21
N LYS A 501 -19.88 16.44 5.54
CA LYS A 501 -20.12 17.72 6.23
C LYS A 501 -18.89 18.49 6.66
N GLU A 502 -17.73 17.82 6.73
CA GLU A 502 -16.48 18.42 7.21
C GLU A 502 -15.30 18.23 6.24
N MET A 503 -15.46 17.42 5.22
CA MET A 503 -14.50 17.29 4.12
C MET A 503 -14.80 18.32 3.05
N GLY A 504 -13.77 18.97 2.52
CA GLY A 504 -13.91 19.79 1.31
C GLY A 504 -14.46 18.95 0.14
N GLU A 505 -14.92 19.62 -0.92
CA GLU A 505 -15.45 18.95 -2.12
C GLU A 505 -14.51 17.85 -2.66
N ASP A 506 -13.21 18.02 -2.46
CA ASP A 506 -12.15 17.08 -2.86
C ASP A 506 -12.17 15.78 -2.06
N GLU A 507 -12.66 15.79 -0.83
CA GLU A 507 -12.72 14.63 0.07
C GLU A 507 -14.04 13.85 -0.06
N ALA A 508 -15.11 14.50 -0.49
CA ALA A 508 -16.42 13.88 -0.71
C ALA A 508 -16.38 12.82 -1.85
N LEU A 509 -15.47 12.97 -2.79
CA LEU A 509 -15.29 12.03 -3.92
C LEU A 509 -14.64 10.71 -3.53
N TYR A 510 -13.89 10.67 -2.43
CA TYR A 510 -13.38 9.42 -1.87
C TYR A 510 -14.48 8.60 -1.17
N ARG A 511 -15.67 9.15 -0.98
CA ARG A 511 -16.83 8.46 -0.42
C ARG A 511 -17.25 7.28 -1.29
N ASP A 512 -17.34 7.47 -2.63
CA ASP A 512 -17.68 6.38 -3.56
C ASP A 512 -16.68 5.21 -3.49
N GLN A 513 -15.45 5.48 -3.07
CA GLN A 513 -14.45 4.42 -2.84
C GLN A 513 -14.58 3.78 -1.46
N ARG A 514 -15.29 4.38 -0.51
CA ARG A 514 -15.42 3.94 0.88
C ARG A 514 -16.79 3.43 1.28
N GLU A 515 -17.84 3.74 0.55
CA GLU A 515 -19.12 3.04 0.72
C GLU A 515 -18.97 1.54 0.48
N TYR A 516 -17.79 1.13 -0.01
CA TYR A 516 -17.36 -0.25 -0.20
C TYR A 516 -16.22 -0.67 0.76
N GLN A 517 -15.90 0.09 1.77
CA GLN A 517 -15.03 -0.23 2.90
C GLN A 517 -15.86 -0.44 4.16
#